data_6640517f917311c8fca45ffa47f4a246
#
_entry.id   6640517f917311c8fca45ffa47f4a246
#
_cell.length_a   1.000
_cell.length_b   1.000
_cell.length_c   1.000
_cell.angle_alpha   90.00
_cell.angle_beta   90.00
_cell.angle_gamma   90.00
#
_symmetry.space_group_name_H-M   'P 1'
#
loop_
_entity.id
_entity.type
_entity.pdbx_description
1 polymer ?
#
loop_
_entity_poly.entity_id
_entity_poly.type
_entity_poly.pdbx_seq_one_letter_code
_entity_poly.pdbx_strand_id
1 'polypeptide(L)'
;VEGTPENVSEIENKIKFNLGNIKLVSKVIDGKFPDYNKVVPTKNEKSLVVSAKDFINSIERVASVSLDRKEGVKLLINKDNIQLSVNSANSGEGNEKIKANFNSESLNISFNSKYLIDIASEVEDKNLKMNLKDSVSPVLIEDASDKNSYYVIMPMKI
;
A
#
# COMPACT_ATOMS: atom_id res chain seq x y z
N VAL A 1 0.53 -21.77 5.16
CA VAL A 1 1.48 -22.87 5.33
C VAL A 1 2.83 -22.23 5.61
N GLU A 2 3.27 -22.23 6.87
CA GLU A 2 4.57 -21.74 7.28
C GLU A 2 5.63 -22.80 6.90
N GLY A 3 6.62 -22.41 6.12
CA GLY A 3 7.78 -23.23 5.75
C GLY A 3 8.40 -22.79 4.44
N THR A 4 9.71 -22.79 4.38
CA THR A 4 10.45 -22.60 3.13
C THR A 4 10.34 -23.88 2.29
N PRO A 5 10.11 -23.80 0.97
CA PRO A 5 10.08 -24.98 0.13
C PRO A 5 11.43 -25.67 0.12
N GLU A 6 11.44 -26.97 0.42
CA GLU A 6 12.66 -27.78 0.43
C GLU A 6 13.28 -27.92 -0.97
N ASN A 7 12.43 -27.94 -2.00
CA ASN A 7 12.84 -27.99 -3.39
C ASN A 7 11.89 -27.23 -4.30
N VAL A 8 12.45 -26.41 -5.18
CA VAL A 8 11.76 -25.72 -6.26
C VAL A 8 12.30 -26.26 -7.58
N SER A 9 11.42 -26.71 -8.47
CA SER A 9 11.82 -27.18 -9.80
C SER A 9 10.90 -26.61 -10.88
N GLU A 10 11.48 -26.26 -12.03
CA GLU A 10 10.74 -25.83 -13.21
C GLU A 10 10.56 -27.03 -14.16
N ILE A 11 9.36 -27.24 -14.64
CA ILE A 11 9.00 -28.29 -15.59
C ILE A 11 8.03 -27.68 -16.59
N GLU A 12 8.44 -27.52 -17.86
CA GLU A 12 7.57 -27.09 -18.98
C GLU A 12 6.63 -25.92 -18.64
N ASN A 13 7.14 -24.74 -18.37
CA ASN A 13 6.35 -23.56 -17.99
C ASN A 13 5.53 -23.70 -16.69
N LYS A 14 5.93 -24.61 -15.81
CA LYS A 14 5.35 -24.79 -14.48
C LYS A 14 6.43 -24.76 -13.42
N ILE A 15 6.09 -24.18 -12.27
CA ILE A 15 6.94 -24.24 -11.08
C ILE A 15 6.29 -25.21 -10.10
N LYS A 16 7.09 -26.11 -9.57
CA LYS A 16 6.69 -27.06 -8.53
C LYS A 16 7.44 -26.76 -7.24
N PHE A 17 6.69 -26.61 -6.17
CA PHE A 17 7.17 -26.44 -4.81
C PHE A 17 6.88 -27.73 -4.04
N ASN A 18 7.88 -28.27 -3.35
CA ASN A 18 7.71 -29.39 -2.44
C ASN A 18 7.98 -28.90 -1.01
N LEU A 19 7.00 -29.11 -0.12
CA LEU A 19 7.07 -28.80 1.30
C LEU A 19 6.67 -30.05 2.10
N GLY A 20 7.63 -30.90 2.43
CA GLY A 20 7.37 -32.17 3.07
C GLY A 20 6.38 -33.04 2.25
N ASN A 21 5.21 -33.30 2.79
CA ASN A 21 4.15 -34.09 2.14
C ASN A 21 3.24 -33.26 1.21
N ILE A 22 3.43 -31.94 1.12
CA ILE A 22 2.63 -31.03 0.28
C ILE A 22 3.39 -30.75 -1.02
N LYS A 23 2.66 -30.84 -2.14
CA LYS A 23 3.17 -30.46 -3.46
C LYS A 23 2.27 -29.39 -4.06
N LEU A 24 2.82 -28.21 -4.37
CA LEU A 24 2.15 -27.14 -5.08
C LEU A 24 2.74 -27.06 -6.48
N VAL A 25 1.89 -27.03 -7.48
CA VAL A 25 2.26 -26.79 -8.89
C VAL A 25 1.51 -25.60 -9.43
N SER A 26 2.24 -24.61 -9.94
CA SER A 26 1.67 -23.41 -10.55
C SER A 26 2.19 -23.25 -11.98
N LYS A 27 1.36 -22.72 -12.87
CA LYS A 27 1.78 -22.32 -14.20
C LYS A 27 2.57 -21.01 -14.11
N VAL A 28 3.69 -20.95 -14.84
CA VAL A 28 4.44 -19.69 -14.97
C VAL A 28 3.65 -18.74 -15.87
N ILE A 29 3.59 -17.48 -15.49
CA ILE A 29 2.98 -16.42 -16.30
C ILE A 29 3.85 -16.23 -17.55
N ASP A 30 3.22 -16.23 -18.72
CA ASP A 30 3.91 -15.95 -19.98
C ASP A 30 4.24 -14.45 -20.06
N GLY A 31 5.53 -14.13 -20.04
CA GLY A 31 6.01 -12.76 -20.09
C GLY A 31 7.27 -12.51 -19.26
N LYS A 32 7.97 -11.43 -19.60
CA LYS A 32 9.15 -11.01 -18.84
C LYS A 32 8.71 -10.24 -17.61
N PHE A 33 9.18 -10.63 -16.44
CA PHE A 33 8.95 -9.88 -15.20
C PHE A 33 9.48 -8.43 -15.33
N PRO A 34 8.69 -7.40 -15.00
CA PRO A 34 9.15 -6.02 -15.09
C PRO A 34 10.36 -5.75 -14.17
N ASP A 35 11.28 -4.93 -14.65
CA ASP A 35 12.40 -4.45 -13.83
C ASP A 35 11.87 -3.48 -12.75
N TYR A 36 11.66 -4.00 -11.55
CA TYR A 36 11.10 -3.25 -10.42
C TYR A 36 11.99 -2.07 -10.01
N ASN A 37 13.31 -2.11 -10.26
CA ASN A 37 14.21 -1.00 -9.95
C ASN A 37 13.84 0.27 -10.72
N LYS A 38 13.17 0.14 -11.87
CA LYS A 38 12.68 1.28 -12.66
C LYS A 38 11.39 1.88 -12.10
N VAL A 39 10.70 1.16 -11.23
CA VAL A 39 9.42 1.58 -10.64
C VAL A 39 9.63 2.20 -9.26
N VAL A 40 10.68 1.81 -8.54
CA VAL A 40 11.00 2.35 -7.21
C VAL A 40 11.39 3.82 -7.33
N PRO A 41 10.64 4.75 -6.70
CA PRO A 41 10.93 6.17 -6.79
C PRO A 41 12.16 6.52 -5.95
N THR A 42 13.10 7.27 -6.55
CA THR A 42 14.35 7.68 -5.89
C THR A 42 14.39 9.17 -5.52
N LYS A 43 13.34 9.94 -5.87
CA LYS A 43 13.29 11.41 -5.69
C LYS A 43 12.08 11.86 -4.86
N ASN A 44 11.62 11.04 -3.95
CA ASN A 44 10.50 11.33 -3.07
C ASN A 44 11.03 11.94 -1.76
N GLU A 45 11.09 13.27 -1.70
CA GLU A 45 11.70 14.01 -0.59
C GLU A 45 10.70 14.42 0.51
N LYS A 46 9.40 14.32 0.23
CA LYS A 46 8.34 14.67 1.18
C LYS A 46 8.01 13.46 2.04
N SER A 47 8.33 13.54 3.33
CA SER A 47 8.13 12.44 4.27
C SER A 47 6.89 12.66 5.12
N LEU A 48 6.01 11.68 5.12
CA LEU A 48 4.84 11.57 5.96
C LEU A 48 5.03 10.40 6.93
N VAL A 49 4.78 10.66 8.21
CA VAL A 49 4.78 9.63 9.26
C VAL A 49 3.43 9.66 9.97
N VAL A 50 2.79 8.51 10.08
CA VAL A 50 1.48 8.34 10.71
C VAL A 50 1.41 7.02 11.46
N SER A 51 0.63 6.94 12.55
CA SER A 51 0.35 5.67 13.24
C SER A 51 -0.30 4.68 12.27
N ALA A 52 0.31 3.52 12.06
CA ALA A 52 -0.21 2.49 11.15
C ALA A 52 -1.62 2.04 11.55
N LYS A 53 -1.83 1.80 12.85
CA LYS A 53 -3.14 1.41 13.41
C LYS A 53 -4.21 2.48 13.19
N ASP A 54 -3.91 3.75 13.49
CA ASP A 54 -4.89 4.82 13.32
C ASP A 54 -5.21 5.04 11.85
N PHE A 55 -4.21 4.90 10.97
CA PHE A 55 -4.36 5.03 9.54
C PHE A 55 -5.28 3.95 8.96
N ILE A 56 -5.03 2.66 9.29
CA ILE A 56 -5.88 1.54 8.88
C ILE A 56 -7.32 1.76 9.35
N ASN A 57 -7.51 1.96 10.66
CA ASN A 57 -8.83 2.13 11.24
C ASN A 57 -9.62 3.29 10.60
N SER A 58 -8.94 4.39 10.30
CA SER A 58 -9.56 5.55 9.66
C SER A 58 -9.93 5.29 8.21
N ILE A 59 -9.08 4.61 7.44
CA ILE A 59 -9.42 4.21 6.08
C ILE A 59 -10.63 3.28 6.08
N GLU A 60 -10.66 2.28 6.96
CA GLU A 60 -11.79 1.36 7.08
C GLU A 60 -13.10 2.08 7.39
N ARG A 61 -13.08 3.04 8.33
CA ARG A 61 -14.27 3.83 8.69
C ARG A 61 -14.75 4.70 7.52
N VAL A 62 -13.87 5.49 6.88
CA VAL A 62 -14.30 6.34 5.75
C VAL A 62 -14.68 5.53 4.53
N ALA A 63 -14.04 4.37 4.29
CA ALA A 63 -14.37 3.49 3.17
C ALA A 63 -15.67 2.70 3.39
N SER A 64 -16.18 2.62 4.61
CA SER A 64 -17.42 1.89 4.92
C SER A 64 -18.66 2.53 4.29
N VAL A 65 -18.59 3.80 3.88
CA VAL A 65 -19.68 4.46 3.13
C VAL A 65 -19.81 3.96 1.70
N SER A 66 -18.79 3.30 1.16
CA SER A 66 -18.81 2.71 -0.19
C SER A 66 -19.15 1.23 -0.11
N LEU A 67 -20.22 0.82 -0.79
CA LEU A 67 -20.66 -0.58 -0.84
C LEU A 67 -19.64 -1.48 -1.54
N ASP A 68 -18.93 -0.95 -2.52
CA ASP A 68 -18.00 -1.74 -3.37
C ASP A 68 -16.55 -1.72 -2.90
N ARG A 69 -16.20 -0.89 -1.91
CA ARG A 69 -14.82 -0.66 -1.44
C ARG A 69 -13.78 -0.42 -2.57
N LYS A 70 -14.26 -0.09 -3.77
CA LYS A 70 -13.44 0.20 -4.95
C LYS A 70 -13.14 1.68 -5.10
N GLU A 71 -13.85 2.49 -4.34
CA GLU A 71 -13.67 3.94 -4.37
C GLU A 71 -12.34 4.30 -3.74
N GLY A 72 -11.68 5.30 -4.33
CA GLY A 72 -10.43 5.80 -3.80
C GLY A 72 -10.67 6.60 -2.53
N VAL A 73 -9.75 6.46 -1.58
CA VAL A 73 -9.66 7.37 -0.45
C VAL A 73 -8.79 8.56 -0.82
N LYS A 74 -9.31 9.75 -0.60
CA LYS A 74 -8.60 11.01 -0.78
C LYS A 74 -7.93 11.41 0.53
N LEU A 75 -6.66 11.73 0.46
CA LEU A 75 -5.85 12.19 1.58
C LEU A 75 -5.47 13.65 1.34
N LEU A 76 -5.94 14.56 2.17
CA LEU A 76 -5.39 15.91 2.28
C LEU A 76 -4.37 15.89 3.43
N ILE A 77 -3.11 15.85 3.06
CA ILE A 77 -1.98 15.76 3.98
C ILE A 77 -1.54 17.17 4.36
N ASN A 78 -1.57 17.49 5.64
CA ASN A 78 -1.07 18.74 6.20
C ASN A 78 0.09 18.44 7.16
N LYS A 79 0.76 19.47 7.63
CA LYS A 79 1.95 19.35 8.47
C LYS A 79 1.75 18.46 9.70
N ASP A 80 0.59 18.52 10.34
CA ASP A 80 0.29 17.88 11.64
C ASP A 80 -0.87 16.88 11.59
N ASN A 81 -1.50 16.73 10.43
CA ASN A 81 -2.67 15.85 10.27
C ASN A 81 -2.91 15.41 8.83
N ILE A 82 -3.67 14.35 8.69
CA ILE A 82 -4.26 13.90 7.42
C ILE A 82 -5.78 13.99 7.56
N GLN A 83 -6.43 14.58 6.57
CA GLN A 83 -7.88 14.47 6.39
C GLN A 83 -8.13 13.40 5.33
N LEU A 84 -8.84 12.35 5.73
CA LEU A 84 -9.26 11.26 4.86
C LEU A 84 -10.70 11.51 4.43
N SER A 85 -10.99 11.33 3.15
CA SER A 85 -12.36 11.42 2.65
C SER A 85 -12.63 10.40 1.56
N VAL A 86 -13.85 9.85 1.59
CA VAL A 86 -14.43 9.02 0.55
C VAL A 86 -15.79 9.60 0.21
N ASN A 87 -16.05 9.78 -1.07
CA ASN A 87 -17.33 10.24 -1.56
C ASN A 87 -17.94 9.19 -2.48
N SER A 88 -19.06 8.64 -2.08
CA SER A 88 -19.84 7.69 -2.85
C SER A 88 -21.11 8.32 -3.35
N ALA A 89 -21.28 8.37 -4.67
CA ALA A 89 -22.46 9.00 -5.30
C ALA A 89 -23.80 8.41 -4.81
N ASN A 90 -23.80 7.15 -4.36
CA ASN A 90 -25.00 6.43 -3.97
C ASN A 90 -25.18 6.25 -2.47
N SER A 91 -24.14 6.42 -1.67
CA SER A 91 -24.13 6.01 -0.26
C SER A 91 -23.73 7.11 0.71
N GLY A 92 -23.23 8.24 0.21
CA GLY A 92 -22.87 9.39 1.03
C GLY A 92 -21.38 9.67 1.11
N GLU A 93 -20.97 10.40 2.14
CA GLU A 93 -19.60 10.87 2.33
C GLU A 93 -19.06 10.46 3.69
N GLY A 94 -17.83 9.94 3.71
CA GLY A 94 -17.07 9.66 4.91
C GLY A 94 -15.90 10.62 5.03
N ASN A 95 -15.77 11.27 6.19
CA ASN A 95 -14.67 12.20 6.48
C ASN A 95 -14.08 11.91 7.85
N GLU A 96 -12.77 11.89 7.94
CA GLU A 96 -12.06 11.71 9.19
C GLU A 96 -10.73 12.47 9.19
N LYS A 97 -10.26 12.87 10.38
CA LYS A 97 -9.00 13.57 10.58
C LYS A 97 -8.17 12.85 11.62
N ILE A 98 -6.94 12.50 11.28
CA ILE A 98 -5.98 11.86 12.18
C ILE A 98 -4.70 12.67 12.31
N LYS A 99 -3.98 12.46 13.40
CA LYS A 99 -2.66 13.06 13.61
C LYS A 99 -1.63 12.43 12.68
N ALA A 100 -0.76 13.26 12.15
CA ALA A 100 0.37 12.83 11.32
C ALA A 100 1.50 13.85 11.41
N ASN A 101 2.68 13.50 10.92
CA ASN A 101 3.80 14.42 10.79
C ASN A 101 4.24 14.44 9.32
N PHE A 102 4.14 15.61 8.70
CA PHE A 102 4.52 15.81 7.31
C PHE A 102 5.49 16.97 7.17
N ASN A 103 6.61 16.75 6.53
CA ASN A 103 7.72 17.70 6.45
C ASN A 103 7.62 18.72 5.31
N SER A 104 6.47 18.83 4.65
CA SER A 104 6.31 19.65 3.45
C SER A 104 5.01 20.44 3.45
N GLU A 105 4.77 21.20 2.38
CA GLU A 105 3.51 21.87 2.14
C GLU A 105 2.37 20.88 1.90
N SER A 106 1.13 21.32 2.13
CA SER A 106 -0.05 20.48 2.00
C SER A 106 -0.12 19.78 0.64
N LEU A 107 -0.43 18.50 0.66
CA LEU A 107 -0.53 17.66 -0.52
C LEU A 107 -1.88 16.94 -0.56
N ASN A 108 -2.53 16.98 -1.72
CA ASN A 108 -3.76 16.27 -1.98
C ASN A 108 -3.47 15.08 -2.91
N ILE A 109 -3.74 13.86 -2.45
CA ILE A 109 -3.42 12.63 -3.17
C ILE A 109 -4.49 11.58 -2.87
N SER A 110 -4.73 10.68 -3.83
CA SER A 110 -5.77 9.66 -3.67
C SER A 110 -5.23 8.27 -3.99
N PHE A 111 -5.74 7.26 -3.28
CA PHE A 111 -5.31 5.88 -3.45
C PHE A 111 -6.49 4.92 -3.39
N ASN A 112 -6.29 3.72 -3.89
CA ASN A 112 -7.17 2.60 -3.61
C ASN A 112 -7.09 2.26 -2.12
N SER A 113 -8.23 2.32 -1.42
CA SER A 113 -8.31 2.10 0.02
C SER A 113 -7.81 0.70 0.42
N LYS A 114 -8.16 -0.32 -0.38
CA LYS A 114 -7.74 -1.70 -0.13
C LYS A 114 -6.22 -1.83 -0.17
N TYR A 115 -5.55 -1.25 -1.17
CA TYR A 115 -4.09 -1.35 -1.27
C TYR A 115 -3.37 -0.64 -0.13
N LEU A 116 -3.90 0.49 0.34
CA LEU A 116 -3.33 1.16 1.52
C LEU A 116 -3.46 0.31 2.78
N ILE A 117 -4.62 -0.34 2.99
CA ILE A 117 -4.84 -1.23 4.13
C ILE A 117 -3.93 -2.45 4.02
N ASP A 118 -3.88 -3.10 2.86
CA ASP A 118 -3.03 -4.27 2.64
C ASP A 118 -1.56 -3.95 2.99
N ILE A 119 -1.02 -2.84 2.48
CA ILE A 119 0.37 -2.42 2.78
C ILE A 119 0.53 -2.06 4.26
N ALA A 120 -0.36 -1.26 4.83
CA ALA A 120 -0.24 -0.80 6.21
C ALA A 120 -0.35 -1.95 7.22
N SER A 121 -1.05 -3.03 6.86
CA SER A 121 -1.19 -4.24 7.69
C SER A 121 0.08 -5.11 7.71
N GLU A 122 0.92 -5.01 6.68
CA GLU A 122 2.18 -5.74 6.59
C GLU A 122 3.35 -5.01 7.27
N VAL A 123 3.17 -3.73 7.64
CA VAL A 123 4.19 -2.95 8.35
C VAL A 123 4.17 -3.32 9.82
N GLU A 124 5.27 -3.87 10.32
CA GLU A 124 5.40 -4.30 11.72
C GLU A 124 5.66 -3.14 12.68
N ASP A 125 6.21 -2.01 12.20
CA ASP A 125 6.40 -0.81 13.01
C ASP A 125 5.05 -0.18 13.39
N LYS A 126 5.04 0.51 14.53
CA LYS A 126 3.87 1.29 14.97
C LYS A 126 3.54 2.44 14.03
N ASN A 127 4.51 2.91 13.26
CA ASN A 127 4.40 4.04 12.35
C ASN A 127 4.63 3.62 10.90
N LEU A 128 3.72 4.06 10.05
CA LEU A 128 3.85 3.99 8.61
C LEU A 128 4.63 5.22 8.13
N LYS A 129 5.70 5.00 7.38
CA LYS A 129 6.46 6.07 6.73
C LYS A 129 6.20 6.05 5.23
N MET A 130 5.69 7.15 4.69
CA MET A 130 5.44 7.32 3.27
C MET A 130 6.32 8.45 2.71
N ASN A 131 7.06 8.15 1.66
CA ASN A 131 7.85 9.13 0.93
C ASN A 131 7.13 9.50 -0.37
N LEU A 132 6.81 10.79 -0.51
CA LEU A 132 5.99 11.33 -1.59
C LEU A 132 6.78 12.37 -2.40
N LYS A 133 6.36 12.60 -3.63
CA LYS A 133 6.87 13.68 -4.47
C LYS A 133 5.77 14.69 -4.79
N ASP A 134 4.70 14.21 -5.40
CA ASP A 134 3.54 14.98 -5.84
C ASP A 134 2.27 14.10 -5.82
N SER A 135 1.17 14.61 -6.36
CA SER A 135 -0.14 13.93 -6.34
C SER A 135 -0.31 12.79 -7.36
N VAL A 136 0.67 12.59 -8.25
CA VAL A 136 0.55 11.63 -9.38
C VAL A 136 1.73 10.67 -9.48
N SER A 137 2.85 10.96 -8.82
CA SER A 137 4.04 10.11 -8.82
C SER A 137 3.87 8.92 -7.87
N PRO A 138 4.54 7.78 -8.14
CA PRO A 138 4.55 6.64 -7.24
C PRO A 138 5.00 7.04 -5.83
N VAL A 139 4.41 6.45 -4.81
CA VAL A 139 4.76 6.68 -3.41
C VAL A 139 5.50 5.46 -2.88
N LEU A 140 6.61 5.71 -2.19
CA LEU A 140 7.39 4.69 -1.50
C LEU A 140 6.93 4.63 -0.04
N ILE A 141 6.63 3.42 0.42
CA ILE A 141 6.29 3.15 1.82
C ILE A 141 7.39 2.24 2.39
N GLU A 142 7.91 2.63 3.54
CA GLU A 142 8.99 1.92 4.21
C GLU A 142 8.53 1.40 5.56
N ASP A 143 8.97 0.20 5.91
CA ASP A 143 8.88 -0.34 7.27
C ASP A 143 10.18 0.02 8.02
N ALA A 144 10.06 0.77 9.11
CA ALA A 144 11.24 1.13 9.90
C ALA A 144 11.81 -0.07 10.69
N SER A 145 11.03 -1.11 10.92
CA SER A 145 11.44 -2.36 11.59
C SER A 145 12.19 -3.31 10.65
N ASP A 146 11.88 -3.28 9.34
CA ASP A 146 12.57 -4.08 8.32
C ASP A 146 13.08 -3.23 7.15
N LYS A 147 14.35 -2.91 7.17
CA LYS A 147 15.01 -2.12 6.11
C LYS A 147 15.09 -2.81 4.75
N ASN A 148 14.78 -4.10 4.67
CA ASN A 148 14.80 -4.85 3.43
C ASN A 148 13.42 -4.85 2.74
N SER A 149 12.37 -4.43 3.46
CA SER A 149 11.00 -4.39 2.96
C SER A 149 10.58 -2.97 2.64
N TYR A 150 10.08 -2.77 1.42
CA TYR A 150 9.46 -1.53 0.99
C TYR A 150 8.34 -1.82 0.00
N TYR A 151 7.40 -0.90 -0.07
CA TYR A 151 6.23 -1.00 -0.93
C TYR A 151 6.13 0.21 -1.84
N VAL A 152 5.67 0.02 -3.07
CA VAL A 152 5.41 1.11 -4.01
C VAL A 152 3.93 1.10 -4.38
N ILE A 153 3.26 2.22 -4.17
CA ILE A 153 1.85 2.38 -4.49
C ILE A 153 1.66 3.54 -5.48
N MET A 154 0.82 3.32 -6.49
CA MET A 154 0.45 4.34 -7.46
C MET A 154 -0.77 5.12 -6.98
N PRO A 155 -0.75 6.47 -7.03
CA PRO A 155 -1.95 7.27 -6.80
C PRO A 155 -3.03 7.01 -7.84
N MET A 156 -4.27 7.22 -7.44
CA MET A 156 -5.44 7.23 -8.31
C MET A 156 -5.76 8.66 -8.73
N LYS A 157 -6.23 8.84 -9.97
CA LYS A 157 -6.92 10.06 -10.39
C LYS A 157 -8.39 9.91 -10.04
N ILE A 158 -8.87 10.77 -9.16
CA ILE A 158 -10.28 10.89 -8.77
C ILE A 158 -10.80 12.24 -9.24
#